data_215a9d54136e01d081320685837d9c9f
#
_entry.id   215a9d54136e01d081320685837d9c9f
#
_cell.length_a   1.000
_cell.length_b   1.000
_cell.length_c   1.000
_cell.angle_alpha   90.00
_cell.angle_beta   90.00
_cell.angle_gamma   90.00
#
_symmetry.space_group_name_H-M   'P 1'
#
loop_
_entity.id
_entity.type
_entity.pdbx_description
1 polymer ?
#
loop_
_entity_poly.entity_id
_entity_poly.type
_entity_poly.pdbx_seq_one_letter_code
_entity_poly.pdbx_strand_id
1 'polypeptide(L)'
;MAMSLGEIQQVSEGIYAYLQPDGSWWLNNTGFLVSEAGVISVDTTSTERRTRAYLDAIGTVTRLPVRTLVNTHHHGDHTHGNYLASGATIVGHERCRSSGSCRACDRRGDGC
;
A
#
# COMPACT_ATOMS: atom_id res chain seq x y z
N MET A 1 19.92 9.87 11.99
CA MET A 1 19.34 9.78 10.64
C MET A 1 18.38 8.62 10.58
N ALA A 2 17.17 8.87 10.16
CA ALA A 2 16.22 7.78 9.93
C ALA A 2 16.68 6.98 8.70
N MET A 3 16.83 5.67 8.85
CA MET A 3 17.08 4.82 7.71
C MET A 3 15.80 4.71 6.87
N SER A 4 15.94 4.95 5.58
CA SER A 4 14.84 4.72 4.65
C SER A 4 14.56 3.23 4.53
N LEU A 5 13.32 2.83 4.76
CA LEU A 5 12.90 1.42 4.58
C LEU A 5 12.70 1.06 3.12
N GLY A 6 12.53 2.06 2.26
CA GLY A 6 12.37 1.88 0.84
C GLY A 6 12.62 3.18 0.11
N GLU A 7 12.58 3.12 -1.21
CA GLU A 7 12.83 4.26 -2.06
C GLU A 7 11.84 4.35 -3.21
N ILE A 8 11.53 5.58 -3.62
CA ILE A 8 10.63 5.84 -4.74
C ILE A 8 11.45 5.92 -6.02
N GLN A 9 10.95 5.26 -7.06
CA GLN A 9 11.46 5.40 -8.41
C GLN A 9 10.30 5.79 -9.32
N GLN A 10 10.41 6.93 -9.98
CA GLN A 10 9.43 7.31 -10.98
C GLN A 10 9.61 6.46 -12.23
N VAL A 11 8.54 5.79 -12.63
CA VAL A 11 8.54 4.89 -13.79
C VAL A 11 8.08 5.62 -15.03
N SER A 12 7.10 6.49 -14.87
CA SER A 12 6.52 7.31 -15.91
C SER A 12 5.82 8.49 -15.27
N GLU A 13 5.28 9.40 -16.05
CA GLU A 13 4.54 10.54 -15.51
C GLU A 13 3.38 10.04 -14.65
N GLY A 14 3.35 10.44 -13.39
CA GLY A 14 2.32 10.07 -12.45
C GLY A 14 2.37 8.62 -11.94
N ILE A 15 3.37 7.85 -12.34
CA ILE A 15 3.49 6.43 -11.98
C ILE A 15 4.81 6.20 -11.26
N TYR A 16 4.73 5.60 -10.07
CA TYR A 16 5.88 5.43 -9.19
C TYR A 16 5.95 4.01 -8.66
N ALA A 17 7.17 3.50 -8.55
CA ALA A 17 7.46 2.27 -7.82
C ALA A 17 8.02 2.62 -6.46
N TYR A 18 7.66 1.84 -5.44
CA TYR A 18 8.28 1.91 -4.13
C TYR A 18 9.03 0.62 -3.89
N LEU A 19 10.34 0.72 -3.81
CA LEU A 19 11.23 -0.43 -3.76
C LEU A 19 11.77 -0.61 -2.34
N GLN A 20 11.73 -1.85 -1.87
CA GLN A 20 12.31 -2.23 -0.59
C GLN A 20 13.46 -3.20 -0.84
N PRO A 21 14.71 -2.68 -1.06
CA PRO A 21 15.78 -3.50 -1.62
C PRO A 21 16.60 -4.30 -0.60
N ASP A 22 16.23 -4.29 0.68
CA ASP A 22 17.09 -4.89 1.70
C ASP A 22 17.13 -6.43 1.68
N GLY A 23 16.27 -7.08 0.90
CA GLY A 23 16.29 -8.53 0.76
C GLY A 23 15.76 -9.30 1.96
N SER A 24 15.19 -8.65 2.95
CA SER A 24 14.61 -9.31 4.11
C SER A 24 13.45 -10.22 3.70
N TRP A 25 13.22 -11.24 4.54
CA TRP A 25 12.12 -12.16 4.30
C TRP A 25 10.77 -11.45 4.33
N TRP A 26 9.88 -11.87 3.44
CA TRP A 26 8.51 -11.38 3.34
C TRP A 26 8.40 -9.89 3.01
N LEU A 27 9.32 -9.43 2.19
CA LEU A 27 9.28 -8.09 1.62
C LEU A 27 8.64 -8.11 0.24
N ASN A 28 8.04 -7.00 -0.10
CA ASN A 28 7.45 -6.76 -1.41
C ASN A 28 7.81 -5.36 -1.88
N ASN A 29 7.61 -5.14 -3.15
CA ASN A 29 7.56 -3.80 -3.70
C ASN A 29 6.11 -3.40 -3.94
N THR A 30 5.84 -2.12 -3.87
CA THR A 30 4.52 -1.56 -4.14
C THR A 30 4.62 -0.53 -5.26
N GLY A 31 3.51 0.02 -5.65
CA GLY A 31 3.49 1.10 -6.61
C GLY A 31 2.31 2.01 -6.36
N PHE A 32 2.37 3.19 -6.93
CA PHE A 32 1.24 4.10 -6.84
C PHE A 32 1.15 5.02 -8.04
N LEU A 33 -0.06 5.44 -8.33
CA LEU A 33 -0.37 6.35 -9.40
C LEU A 33 -0.98 7.62 -8.79
N VAL A 34 -0.53 8.77 -9.28
CA VAL A 34 -1.04 10.06 -8.83
C VAL A 34 -1.94 10.63 -9.91
N SER A 35 -3.17 10.96 -9.54
CA SER A 35 -4.12 11.63 -10.41
C SER A 35 -4.70 12.85 -9.70
N GLU A 36 -5.45 13.67 -10.41
CA GLU A 36 -6.12 14.82 -9.82
C GLU A 36 -7.13 14.41 -8.72
N ALA A 37 -7.70 13.23 -8.86
CA ALA A 37 -8.69 12.71 -7.91
C ALA A 37 -8.07 12.12 -6.65
N GLY A 38 -6.76 11.85 -6.64
CA GLY A 38 -6.08 11.23 -5.53
C GLY A 38 -5.08 10.18 -5.98
N VAL A 39 -4.59 9.41 -5.03
CA VAL A 39 -3.59 8.36 -5.26
C VAL A 39 -4.28 7.01 -5.36
N ILE A 40 -3.84 6.21 -6.32
CA ILE A 40 -4.17 4.78 -6.40
C ILE A 40 -2.93 4.03 -5.97
N SER A 41 -3.02 3.28 -4.88
CA SER A 41 -1.93 2.42 -4.42
C SER A 41 -2.14 1.00 -4.91
N VAL A 42 -1.07 0.37 -5.37
CA VAL A 42 -1.04 -1.04 -5.71
C VAL A 42 -0.33 -1.77 -4.59
N ASP A 43 -1.09 -2.50 -3.78
CA ASP A 43 -0.66 -3.20 -2.59
C ASP A 43 -0.23 -2.27 -1.43
N THR A 44 -0.06 -2.87 -0.27
CA THR A 44 0.59 -2.31 0.90
C THR A 44 1.73 -3.25 1.29
N THR A 45 2.14 -3.27 2.53
CA THR A 45 3.29 -4.06 2.95
C THR A 45 2.94 -4.99 4.11
N SER A 46 3.94 -5.76 4.56
CA SER A 46 3.74 -6.79 5.57
C SER A 46 3.59 -6.27 7.00
N THR A 47 4.06 -5.06 7.28
CA THR A 47 4.05 -4.53 8.65
C THR A 47 3.51 -3.11 8.68
N GLU A 48 3.02 -2.71 9.84
CA GLU A 48 2.59 -1.33 10.08
C GLU A 48 3.72 -0.34 9.80
N ARG A 49 4.90 -0.62 10.34
CA ARG A 49 6.06 0.26 10.19
C ARG A 49 6.41 0.51 8.73
N ARG A 50 6.45 -0.56 7.93
CA ARG A 50 6.80 -0.47 6.51
C ARG A 50 5.71 0.21 5.71
N THR A 51 4.45 -0.06 6.02
CA THR A 51 3.33 0.62 5.34
C THR A 51 3.29 2.10 5.70
N ARG A 52 3.55 2.48 6.95
CA ARG A 52 3.64 3.90 7.32
C ARG A 52 4.79 4.60 6.58
N ALA A 53 5.93 3.93 6.45
CA ALA A 53 7.05 4.47 5.68
C ALA A 53 6.67 4.65 4.20
N TYR A 54 5.94 3.70 3.65
CA TYR A 54 5.44 3.79 2.28
C TYR A 54 4.46 4.96 2.10
N LEU A 55 3.49 5.10 3.00
CA LEU A 55 2.54 6.21 2.94
C LEU A 55 3.23 7.56 3.12
N ASP A 56 4.24 7.65 3.98
CA ASP A 56 5.05 8.86 4.14
C ASP A 56 5.82 9.17 2.86
N ALA A 57 6.35 8.14 2.19
CA ALA A 57 7.03 8.30 0.91
C ALA A 57 6.08 8.85 -0.17
N ILE A 58 4.85 8.35 -0.23
CA ILE A 58 3.82 8.92 -1.12
C ILE A 58 3.63 10.41 -0.81
N GLY A 59 3.61 10.77 0.46
CA GLY A 59 3.45 12.16 0.91
C GLY A 59 4.58 13.08 0.47
N THR A 60 5.75 12.55 0.11
CA THR A 60 6.83 13.37 -0.47
C THR A 60 6.59 13.73 -1.93
N VAL A 61 5.73 12.98 -2.62
CA VAL A 61 5.41 13.19 -4.03
C VAL A 61 4.14 14.02 -4.19
N THR A 62 3.14 13.78 -3.37
CA THR A 62 1.85 14.45 -3.46
C THR A 62 1.20 14.58 -2.09
N ARG A 63 0.38 15.60 -1.91
CA ARG A 63 -0.44 15.78 -0.71
C ARG A 63 -1.82 15.09 -0.82
N LEU A 64 -2.14 14.57 -1.99
CA LEU A 64 -3.43 13.92 -2.22
C LEU A 64 -3.51 12.61 -1.43
N PRO A 65 -4.69 12.28 -0.90
CA PRO A 65 -4.85 11.03 -0.16
C PRO A 65 -4.91 9.82 -1.08
N VAL A 66 -4.62 8.65 -0.51
CA VAL A 66 -4.87 7.38 -1.18
C VAL A 66 -6.38 7.15 -1.20
N ARG A 67 -6.97 7.19 -2.38
CA ARG A 67 -8.40 7.00 -2.59
C ARG A 67 -8.78 5.58 -2.95
N THR A 68 -7.87 4.87 -3.59
CA THR A 68 -8.10 3.50 -4.05
C THR A 68 -6.86 2.67 -3.74
N LEU A 69 -7.09 1.48 -3.26
CA LEU A 69 -6.05 0.51 -2.97
C LEU A 69 -6.39 -0.76 -3.73
N VAL A 70 -5.53 -1.15 -4.66
CA VAL A 70 -5.70 -2.38 -5.44
C VAL A 70 -4.76 -3.44 -4.85
N ASN A 71 -5.31 -4.55 -4.38
CA ASN A 71 -4.50 -5.68 -3.96
C ASN A 71 -4.34 -6.65 -5.10
N THR A 72 -3.10 -6.97 -5.42
CA THR A 72 -2.78 -7.91 -6.51
C THR A 72 -3.14 -9.33 -6.14
N HIS A 73 -2.97 -9.69 -4.87
CA HIS A 73 -3.33 -11.00 -4.34
C HIS A 73 -3.43 -10.93 -2.82
N HIS A 74 -3.76 -12.05 -2.17
CA HIS A 74 -4.15 -12.06 -0.75
C HIS A 74 -3.00 -12.25 0.25
N HIS A 75 -1.77 -12.44 -0.21
CA HIS A 75 -0.65 -12.66 0.71
C HIS A 75 -0.42 -11.46 1.61
N GLY A 76 -0.09 -11.72 2.86
CA GLY A 76 0.02 -10.68 3.88
C GLY A 76 1.10 -9.64 3.63
N ASP A 77 2.18 -10.00 2.94
CA ASP A 77 3.22 -9.06 2.56
C ASP A 77 2.73 -7.99 1.57
N HIS A 78 1.53 -8.16 1.03
CA HIS A 78 0.86 -7.22 0.14
C HIS A 78 -0.40 -6.58 0.74
N THR A 79 -0.93 -7.11 1.83
CA THR A 79 -2.26 -6.74 2.33
C THR A 79 -2.31 -6.31 3.78
N HIS A 80 -1.34 -6.68 4.60
CA HIS A 80 -1.38 -6.43 6.04
C HIS A 80 -1.48 -4.95 6.41
N GLY A 81 -0.99 -4.06 5.56
CA GLY A 81 -1.06 -2.63 5.78
C GLY A 81 -2.34 -1.96 5.27
N ASN A 82 -3.29 -2.71 4.71
CA ASN A 82 -4.49 -2.13 4.10
C ASN A 82 -5.25 -1.20 5.04
N TYR A 83 -5.33 -1.54 6.32
CA TYR A 83 -6.07 -0.76 7.30
C TYR A 83 -5.50 0.65 7.51
N LEU A 84 -4.24 0.87 7.15
CA LEU A 84 -3.60 2.19 7.28
C LEU A 84 -3.99 3.14 6.15
N ALA A 85 -4.49 2.61 5.04
CA ALA A 85 -5.04 3.41 3.95
C ALA A 85 -6.51 3.75 4.26
N SER A 86 -6.73 4.44 5.38
CA SER A 86 -8.07 4.73 5.85
C SER A 86 -8.81 5.65 4.87
N GLY A 87 -10.05 5.32 4.58
CA GLY A 87 -10.86 6.04 3.60
C GLY A 87 -10.68 5.59 2.15
N ALA A 88 -9.71 4.72 1.87
CA ALA A 88 -9.54 4.18 0.54
C ALA A 88 -10.57 3.08 0.24
N THR A 89 -11.00 3.03 -1.02
CA THR A 89 -11.75 1.88 -1.53
C THR A 89 -10.77 0.77 -1.88
N ILE A 90 -10.97 -0.41 -1.32
CA ILE A 90 -10.11 -1.56 -1.59
C ILE A 90 -10.69 -2.38 -2.72
N VAL A 91 -9.87 -2.61 -3.74
CA VAL A 91 -10.23 -3.38 -4.93
C VAL A 91 -9.35 -4.61 -4.98
N GLY A 92 -9.96 -5.76 -5.16
CA GLY A 92 -9.23 -7.02 -5.29
C GLY A 92 -10.14 -8.09 -5.88
N HIS A 93 -9.57 -9.23 -6.20
CA HIS A 93 -10.35 -10.37 -6.66
C HIS A 93 -11.28 -10.84 -5.54
N GLU A 94 -12.47 -11.34 -5.87
CA GLU A 94 -13.43 -11.77 -4.85
C GLU A 94 -12.88 -12.85 -3.91
N ARG A 95 -11.98 -13.71 -4.39
CA ARG A 95 -11.32 -14.72 -3.56
C ARG A 95 -10.35 -14.10 -2.57
N CYS A 96 -9.72 -13.00 -2.92
CA CYS A 96 -8.88 -12.23 -2.02
C CYS A 96 -9.73 -11.70 -0.87
N ARG A 97 -10.87 -11.13 -1.19
CA ARG A 97 -11.81 -10.62 -0.19
C ARG A 97 -12.34 -11.72 0.73
N SER A 98 -12.72 -12.86 0.18
CA SER A 98 -13.28 -13.96 0.98
C SER A 98 -12.25 -14.61 1.89
N SER A 99 -10.95 -14.51 1.59
CA SER A 99 -9.89 -14.94 2.50
C SER A 99 -9.73 -14.02 3.72
N GLY A 100 -10.35 -12.85 3.71
CA GLY A 100 -10.22 -11.86 4.76
C GLY A 100 -8.99 -10.98 4.67
N SER A 101 -8.05 -11.29 3.78
CA SER A 101 -6.76 -10.61 3.72
C SER A 101 -6.80 -9.28 2.97
N CYS A 102 -7.71 -9.15 2.00
CA CYS A 102 -7.82 -7.95 1.18
C CYS A 102 -8.89 -6.97 1.69
N ARG A 103 -9.02 -6.85 2.99
CA ARG A 103 -9.95 -5.91 3.61
C ARG A 103 -9.19 -4.87 4.42
N ALA A 104 -9.74 -3.68 4.49
CA ALA A 104 -9.38 -2.78 5.57
C ALA A 104 -10.00 -3.31 6.87
N CYS A 105 -9.34 -3.11 7.98
CA CYS A 105 -9.98 -3.28 9.27
C CYS A 105 -11.16 -2.34 9.34
N ASP A 106 -12.35 -2.85 9.55
CA ASP A 106 -13.47 -1.98 9.84
C ASP A 106 -13.40 -1.48 11.29
N ARG A 107 -14.23 -0.50 11.58
CA ARG A 107 -14.24 0.11 12.92
C ARG A 107 -14.69 -0.83 14.03
N ARG A 108 -15.27 -1.97 13.67
CA ARG A 108 -15.70 -2.99 14.61
C ARG A 108 -14.64 -4.04 14.85
N GLY A 109 -13.53 -3.94 14.13
CA GLY A 109 -12.45 -4.92 14.17
C GLY A 109 -12.70 -6.15 13.31
N ASP A 110 -13.79 -6.19 12.58
CA ASP A 110 -14.10 -7.31 11.70
C ASP A 110 -13.26 -7.22 10.43
N GLY A 111 -12.69 -8.33 9.99
CA GLY A 111 -11.94 -8.39 8.75
C GLY A 111 -10.48 -7.96 8.86
N CYS A 112 -10.00 -7.77 10.06
CA CYS A 112 -8.57 -7.55 10.30
C CYS A 112 -7.82 -8.87 10.43
#